data_741dcfe848937d8d5d950af83bdb5d43
#
_entry.id   741dcfe848937d8d5d950af83bdb5d43
#
_cell.length_a   1.000
_cell.length_b   1.000
_cell.length_c   1.000
_cell.angle_alpha   90.00
_cell.angle_beta   90.00
_cell.angle_gamma   90.00
#
_symmetry.space_group_name_H-M   'P 1'
#
loop_
_entity.id
_entity.type
_entity.pdbx_description
1 polymer ?
#
loop_
_entity_poly.entity_id
_entity_poly.type
_entity_poly.pdbx_seq_one_letter_code
_entity_poly.pdbx_strand_id
1 'polypeptide(L)'
;LLRKGLHPLTIIGGYRKSMHSAISMLDDIATPLSDERLIGVAETAMIGKGAEASLELLSRIVVKTLKITSENTDRSAAENVSMFKSGKGTLSDSRMISGVAFRRRVPLDGLPNDIRDAKIAIVGGDLKIRSMTRDAQIKIASPEQLDSFVDAERERKEQIANAILGTGASVVLCGGEVDKDIL
;
A
#
# COMPACT_ATOMS: atom_id res chain seq x y z
N LEU A 1 -46.24 17.55 -3.86
CA LEU A 1 -46.46 18.94 -3.40
C LEU A 1 -46.78 19.85 -4.59
N LEU A 2 -46.02 19.83 -5.67
CA LEU A 2 -46.32 20.62 -6.90
C LEU A 2 -47.68 20.26 -7.49
N ARG A 3 -48.06 18.97 -7.53
CA ARG A 3 -49.38 18.53 -8.00
C ARG A 3 -50.55 19.03 -7.12
N LYS A 4 -50.25 19.50 -5.89
CA LYS A 4 -51.23 20.11 -4.98
C LYS A 4 -51.29 21.62 -5.07
N GLY A 5 -50.68 22.22 -6.12
CA GLY A 5 -50.74 23.66 -6.39
C GLY A 5 -49.85 24.52 -5.48
N LEU A 6 -48.92 23.92 -4.73
CA LEU A 6 -47.96 24.69 -3.92
C LEU A 6 -46.89 25.32 -4.80
N HIS A 7 -46.59 26.59 -4.55
CA HIS A 7 -45.56 27.30 -5.28
C HIS A 7 -44.17 26.70 -5.00
N PRO A 8 -43.31 26.51 -6.02
CA PRO A 8 -41.97 25.91 -5.83
C PRO A 8 -41.13 26.58 -4.76
N LEU A 9 -41.14 27.89 -4.65
CA LEU A 9 -40.38 28.63 -3.62
C LEU A 9 -40.85 28.32 -2.20
N THR A 10 -42.18 28.10 -2.01
CA THR A 10 -42.72 27.69 -0.72
C THR A 10 -42.21 26.30 -0.32
N ILE A 11 -42.14 25.38 -1.29
CA ILE A 11 -41.62 24.02 -1.07
C ILE A 11 -40.12 24.06 -0.71
N ILE A 12 -39.34 24.86 -1.45
CA ILE A 12 -37.87 25.02 -1.14
C ILE A 12 -37.70 25.65 0.24
N GLY A 13 -38.50 26.64 0.60
CA GLY A 13 -38.49 27.25 1.93
C GLY A 13 -38.80 26.23 3.03
N GLY A 14 -39.77 25.35 2.78
CA GLY A 14 -40.09 24.22 3.69
C GLY A 14 -38.91 23.23 3.88
N TYR A 15 -38.29 22.83 2.79
CA TYR A 15 -37.11 21.94 2.84
C TYR A 15 -35.93 22.55 3.62
N ARG A 16 -35.64 23.83 3.41
CA ARG A 16 -34.59 24.54 4.15
C ARG A 16 -34.88 24.57 5.64
N LYS A 17 -36.11 24.90 6.05
CA LYS A 17 -36.50 24.88 7.47
C LYS A 17 -36.39 23.49 8.06
N SER A 18 -36.88 22.47 7.36
CA SER A 18 -36.76 21.07 7.81
C SER A 18 -35.31 20.63 7.94
N MET A 19 -34.43 21.02 7.02
CA MET A 19 -33.01 20.73 7.10
C MET A 19 -32.37 21.36 8.35
N HIS A 20 -32.62 22.64 8.62
CA HIS A 20 -32.09 23.29 9.81
C HIS A 20 -32.60 22.64 11.11
N SER A 21 -33.89 22.32 11.17
CA SER A 21 -34.46 21.62 12.33
C SER A 21 -33.83 20.24 12.49
N ALA A 22 -33.62 19.49 11.41
CA ALA A 22 -33.01 18.17 11.47
C ALA A 22 -31.56 18.25 11.93
N ILE A 23 -30.76 19.22 11.46
CA ILE A 23 -29.39 19.45 11.91
C ILE A 23 -29.36 19.73 13.42
N SER A 24 -30.21 20.68 13.89
CA SER A 24 -30.29 20.99 15.33
C SER A 24 -30.66 19.77 16.17
N MET A 25 -31.62 18.96 15.71
CA MET A 25 -32.00 17.72 16.42
C MET A 25 -30.85 16.70 16.41
N LEU A 26 -30.09 16.59 15.34
CA LEU A 26 -28.92 15.70 15.30
C LEU A 26 -27.86 16.15 16.29
N ASP A 27 -27.58 17.44 16.41
CA ASP A 27 -26.65 17.99 17.39
C ASP A 27 -27.11 17.69 18.83
N ASP A 28 -28.42 17.80 19.11
CA ASP A 28 -29.00 17.54 20.43
C ASP A 28 -28.92 16.06 20.85
N ILE A 29 -29.06 15.13 19.89
CA ILE A 29 -29.00 13.68 20.14
C ILE A 29 -27.61 13.08 20.00
N ALA A 30 -26.67 13.82 19.43
CA ALA A 30 -25.30 13.35 19.25
C ALA A 30 -24.65 13.10 20.62
N THR A 31 -23.97 11.98 20.71
CA THR A 31 -23.24 11.62 21.92
C THR A 31 -21.75 11.48 21.62
N PRO A 32 -20.86 11.84 22.58
CA PRO A 32 -19.44 11.65 22.41
C PRO A 32 -19.10 10.20 22.03
N LEU A 33 -18.17 10.05 21.10
CA LEU A 33 -17.78 8.77 20.56
C LEU A 33 -16.65 8.16 21.40
N SER A 34 -16.95 7.07 22.10
CA SER A 34 -15.93 6.25 22.77
C SER A 34 -15.37 5.18 21.81
N ASP A 35 -14.23 4.60 22.15
CA ASP A 35 -13.61 3.52 21.38
C ASP A 35 -14.51 2.31 21.16
N GLU A 36 -15.27 1.94 22.21
CA GLU A 36 -16.22 0.83 22.15
C GLU A 36 -17.37 1.14 21.19
N ARG A 37 -17.85 2.38 21.19
CA ARG A 37 -18.88 2.82 20.24
C ARG A 37 -18.39 2.87 18.81
N LEU A 38 -17.12 3.25 18.58
CA LEU A 38 -16.49 3.17 17.25
C LEU A 38 -16.49 1.75 16.71
N ILE A 39 -16.18 0.77 17.55
CA ILE A 39 -16.23 -0.65 17.16
C ILE A 39 -17.66 -1.02 16.76
N GLY A 40 -18.66 -0.67 17.55
CA GLY A 40 -20.08 -0.92 17.22
C GLY A 40 -20.53 -0.25 15.92
N VAL A 41 -20.05 0.95 15.61
CA VAL A 41 -20.29 1.63 14.33
C VAL A 41 -19.66 0.85 13.18
N ALA A 42 -18.42 0.39 13.34
CA ALA A 42 -17.73 -0.41 12.34
C ALA A 42 -18.43 -1.76 12.11
N GLU A 43 -18.89 -2.43 13.18
CA GLU A 43 -19.69 -3.67 13.09
C GLU A 43 -20.98 -3.44 12.33
N THR A 44 -21.73 -2.41 12.69
CA THR A 44 -22.98 -2.06 12.01
C THR A 44 -22.75 -1.79 10.51
N ALA A 45 -21.66 -1.13 10.17
CA ALA A 45 -21.32 -0.86 8.78
C ALA A 45 -20.95 -2.13 7.96
N MET A 46 -20.55 -3.21 8.61
CA MET A 46 -20.14 -4.47 7.98
C MET A 46 -21.22 -5.54 7.96
N ILE A 47 -22.26 -5.43 8.78
CA ILE A 47 -23.42 -6.36 8.79
C ILE A 47 -24.07 -6.41 7.41
N GLY A 48 -24.40 -7.60 6.95
CA GLY A 48 -25.01 -7.86 5.64
C GLY A 48 -24.04 -7.80 4.46
N LYS A 49 -22.71 -7.74 4.72
CA LYS A 49 -21.67 -7.63 3.67
C LYS A 49 -20.72 -8.83 3.61
N GLY A 50 -21.10 -9.97 4.21
CA GLY A 50 -20.30 -11.19 4.18
C GLY A 50 -19.11 -11.22 5.12
N ALA A 51 -19.06 -10.31 6.09
CA ALA A 51 -17.98 -10.20 7.07
C ALA A 51 -18.37 -10.76 8.45
N GLU A 52 -19.56 -11.33 8.58
CA GLU A 52 -20.18 -11.70 9.86
C GLU A 52 -19.34 -12.71 10.65
N ALA A 53 -18.68 -13.66 9.96
CA ALA A 53 -17.85 -14.67 10.60
C ALA A 53 -16.63 -14.12 11.36
N SER A 54 -16.20 -12.91 11.04
CA SER A 54 -15.01 -12.27 11.63
C SER A 54 -15.27 -10.80 11.99
N LEU A 55 -16.52 -10.48 12.28
CA LEU A 55 -16.99 -9.12 12.48
C LEU A 55 -16.20 -8.39 13.59
N GLU A 56 -16.03 -9.03 14.75
CA GLU A 56 -15.29 -8.45 15.87
C GLU A 56 -13.81 -8.19 15.53
N LEU A 57 -13.14 -9.13 14.87
CA LEU A 57 -11.74 -8.95 14.46
C LEU A 57 -11.60 -7.80 13.47
N LEU A 58 -12.44 -7.78 12.44
CA LEU A 58 -12.37 -6.78 11.39
C LEU A 58 -12.73 -5.39 11.88
N SER A 59 -13.75 -5.25 12.76
CA SER A 59 -14.11 -3.97 13.36
C SER A 59 -12.96 -3.38 14.18
N ARG A 60 -12.29 -4.21 15.00
CA ARG A 60 -11.10 -3.79 15.76
C ARG A 60 -9.94 -3.36 14.84
N ILE A 61 -9.68 -4.11 13.76
CA ILE A 61 -8.65 -3.76 12.77
C ILE A 61 -8.99 -2.42 12.11
N VAL A 62 -10.22 -2.22 11.66
CA VAL A 62 -10.67 -0.98 11.01
C VAL A 62 -10.53 0.21 11.94
N VAL A 63 -11.05 0.11 13.17
CA VAL A 63 -10.96 1.21 14.16
C VAL A 63 -9.51 1.55 14.49
N LYS A 64 -8.67 0.54 14.73
CA LYS A 64 -7.24 0.76 14.97
C LYS A 64 -6.54 1.43 13.79
N THR A 65 -6.84 0.99 12.57
CA THR A 65 -6.26 1.57 11.35
C THR A 65 -6.68 3.02 11.18
N LEU A 66 -7.96 3.33 11.36
CA LEU A 66 -8.49 4.69 11.24
C LEU A 66 -7.87 5.64 12.27
N LYS A 67 -7.67 5.20 13.50
CA LYS A 67 -7.02 6.01 14.54
C LYS A 67 -5.59 6.39 14.14
N ILE A 68 -4.77 5.40 13.76
CA ILE A 68 -3.38 5.64 13.36
C ILE A 68 -3.30 6.57 12.15
N THR A 69 -4.21 6.42 11.19
CA THR A 69 -4.20 7.26 9.99
C THR A 69 -4.74 8.66 10.23
N SER A 70 -5.72 8.83 11.11
CA SER A 70 -6.29 10.15 11.44
C SER A 70 -5.33 11.04 12.24
N GLU A 71 -4.45 10.45 13.06
CA GLU A 71 -3.45 11.20 13.82
C GLU A 71 -2.33 11.79 12.96
N ASN A 72 -2.12 11.24 11.76
CA ASN A 72 -0.94 11.54 10.95
C ASN A 72 -1.23 12.43 9.72
N THR A 73 -2.47 12.70 9.38
CA THR A 73 -2.78 13.48 8.17
C THR A 73 -4.13 14.22 8.25
N ASP A 74 -4.18 15.41 7.63
CA ASP A 74 -5.42 16.16 7.38
C ASP A 74 -6.27 15.58 6.22
N ARG A 75 -5.79 14.51 5.58
CA ARG A 75 -6.50 13.82 4.49
C ARG A 75 -7.43 12.78 5.04
N SER A 76 -8.43 12.38 4.24
CA SER A 76 -9.31 11.27 4.58
C SER A 76 -8.50 10.03 4.96
N ALA A 77 -8.73 9.49 6.16
CA ALA A 77 -8.02 8.32 6.66
C ALA A 77 -8.10 7.13 5.69
N ALA A 78 -9.19 7.02 4.92
CA ALA A 78 -9.39 5.96 3.94
C ALA A 78 -8.41 6.03 2.76
N GLU A 79 -7.90 7.21 2.40
CA GLU A 79 -6.95 7.38 1.29
C GLU A 79 -5.55 6.87 1.63
N ASN A 80 -5.23 6.76 2.91
CA ASN A 80 -3.93 6.32 3.41
C ASN A 80 -3.91 4.83 3.78
N VAL A 81 -5.01 4.11 3.55
CA VAL A 81 -5.15 2.69 3.84
C VAL A 81 -5.16 1.88 2.56
N SER A 82 -4.20 0.97 2.43
CA SER A 82 -4.16 0.02 1.33
C SER A 82 -4.58 -1.37 1.82
N MET A 83 -5.53 -1.97 1.14
CA MET A 83 -6.01 -3.30 1.44
C MET A 83 -5.39 -4.33 0.50
N PHE A 84 -4.73 -5.34 1.07
CA PHE A 84 -4.14 -6.44 0.32
C PHE A 84 -4.89 -7.73 0.62
N LYS A 85 -5.29 -8.44 -0.44
CA LYS A 85 -5.89 -9.76 -0.34
C LYS A 85 -4.82 -10.82 -0.56
N SER A 86 -4.59 -11.67 0.45
CA SER A 86 -3.78 -12.87 0.29
C SER A 86 -4.58 -13.95 -0.45
N GLY A 87 -3.90 -14.72 -1.30
CA GLY A 87 -4.50 -15.91 -1.95
C GLY A 87 -4.55 -17.13 -1.03
N LYS A 88 -4.01 -17.05 0.19
CA LYS A 88 -3.95 -18.13 1.18
C LYS A 88 -4.45 -17.61 2.53
N GLY A 89 -5.03 -18.51 3.33
CA GLY A 89 -5.54 -18.17 4.66
C GLY A 89 -7.04 -17.91 4.66
N THR A 90 -7.55 -17.63 5.83
CA THR A 90 -8.95 -17.32 6.13
C THR A 90 -9.11 -15.84 6.48
N LEU A 91 -10.35 -15.38 6.62
CA LEU A 91 -10.63 -14.02 7.05
C LEU A 91 -10.10 -13.73 8.46
N SER A 92 -10.03 -14.76 9.30
CA SER A 92 -9.49 -14.68 10.67
C SER A 92 -7.97 -14.43 10.72
N ASP A 93 -7.26 -14.67 9.63
CA ASP A 93 -5.82 -14.38 9.50
C ASP A 93 -5.55 -12.92 9.13
N SER A 94 -6.60 -12.12 8.96
CA SER A 94 -6.50 -10.70 8.62
C SER A 94 -5.79 -9.93 9.73
N ARG A 95 -4.87 -9.06 9.34
CA ARG A 95 -4.10 -8.24 10.28
C ARG A 95 -3.78 -6.87 9.71
N MET A 96 -3.64 -5.91 10.59
CA MET A 96 -3.11 -4.60 10.24
C MET A 96 -1.58 -4.65 10.23
N ILE A 97 -0.98 -4.01 9.23
CA ILE A 97 0.46 -3.78 9.13
C ILE A 97 0.68 -2.26 9.12
N SER A 98 1.47 -1.78 10.08
CA SER A 98 1.91 -0.39 10.09
C SER A 98 3.17 -0.29 9.23
N GLY A 99 3.00 0.08 7.96
CA GLY A 99 4.08 0.12 6.99
C GLY A 99 3.58 -0.07 5.56
N VAL A 100 4.43 -0.56 4.69
CA VAL A 100 4.14 -0.76 3.27
C VAL A 100 4.16 -2.24 2.93
N ALA A 101 3.15 -2.71 2.21
CA ALA A 101 3.09 -4.08 1.71
C ALA A 101 3.32 -4.10 0.20
N PHE A 102 4.15 -5.02 -0.27
CA PHE A 102 4.46 -5.20 -1.69
C PHE A 102 4.08 -6.60 -2.14
N ARG A 103 3.52 -6.71 -3.34
CA ARG A 103 3.42 -7.98 -4.05
C ARG A 103 4.65 -8.18 -4.91
N ARG A 104 5.75 -8.60 -4.29
CA ARG A 104 6.98 -8.91 -5.00
C ARG A 104 7.49 -10.27 -4.58
N ARG A 105 8.19 -10.94 -5.49
CA ARG A 105 8.87 -12.21 -5.21
C ARG A 105 10.32 -11.88 -4.89
N VAL A 106 10.85 -12.53 -3.88
CA VAL A 106 12.30 -12.53 -3.62
C VAL A 106 12.97 -13.30 -4.76
N PRO A 107 13.95 -12.72 -5.45
CA PRO A 107 14.53 -13.32 -6.65
C PRO A 107 15.41 -14.54 -6.41
N LEU A 108 15.92 -14.70 -5.19
CA LEU A 108 16.79 -15.80 -4.79
C LEU A 108 16.13 -16.65 -3.71
N ASP A 109 16.26 -17.96 -3.83
CA ASP A 109 15.88 -18.90 -2.78
C ASP A 109 16.96 -18.89 -1.68
N GLY A 110 16.54 -19.09 -0.42
CA GLY A 110 17.44 -19.15 0.73
C GLY A 110 17.73 -17.83 1.41
N LEU A 111 17.21 -16.70 0.92
CA LEU A 111 17.30 -15.42 1.63
C LEU A 111 16.42 -15.42 2.87
N PRO A 112 16.80 -14.67 3.93
CA PRO A 112 15.98 -14.54 5.14
C PRO A 112 14.60 -13.98 4.84
N ASN A 113 13.56 -14.59 5.41
CA ASN A 113 12.18 -14.12 5.27
C ASN A 113 11.79 -13.03 6.29
N ASP A 114 12.61 -12.87 7.33
CA ASP A 114 12.40 -11.88 8.39
C ASP A 114 13.75 -11.24 8.74
N ILE A 115 13.83 -9.93 8.61
CA ILE A 115 15.01 -9.14 8.93
C ILE A 115 14.56 -8.00 9.82
N ARG A 116 15.06 -7.98 11.06
CA ARG A 116 14.77 -6.94 12.04
C ARG A 116 15.78 -5.80 11.92
N ASP A 117 15.33 -4.61 12.25
CA ASP A 117 16.14 -3.38 12.23
C ASP A 117 16.89 -3.18 10.91
N ALA A 118 16.21 -3.55 9.80
CA ALA A 118 16.79 -3.55 8.47
C ALA A 118 17.12 -2.12 7.99
N LYS A 119 18.35 -1.94 7.49
CA LYS A 119 18.70 -0.78 6.67
C LYS A 119 18.24 -1.05 5.23
N ILE A 120 17.36 -0.24 4.73
CA ILE A 120 16.73 -0.43 3.42
C ILE A 120 17.35 0.54 2.41
N ALA A 121 17.94 0.00 1.34
CA ALA A 121 18.31 0.77 0.17
C ALA A 121 17.19 0.72 -0.88
N ILE A 122 16.87 1.85 -1.47
CA ILE A 122 15.85 1.96 -2.53
C ILE A 122 16.56 2.33 -3.83
N VAL A 123 16.41 1.47 -4.84
CA VAL A 123 16.96 1.67 -6.17
C VAL A 123 15.82 1.90 -7.15
N GLY A 124 15.73 3.11 -7.71
CA GLY A 124 14.63 3.51 -8.60
C GLY A 124 14.73 2.97 -10.04
N GLY A 125 15.79 2.26 -10.38
CA GLY A 125 16.06 1.71 -11.73
C GLY A 125 16.34 0.22 -11.70
N ASP A 126 16.92 -0.27 -12.82
CA ASP A 126 17.34 -1.66 -12.94
C ASP A 126 18.68 -1.89 -12.24
N LEU A 127 18.82 -3.03 -11.59
CA LEU A 127 20.07 -3.59 -11.10
C LEU A 127 20.54 -4.66 -12.09
N LYS A 128 20.80 -4.25 -13.32
CA LYS A 128 21.34 -5.08 -14.36
C LYS A 128 22.25 -4.26 -15.28
N ILE A 129 23.17 -4.92 -15.94
CA ILE A 129 23.91 -4.29 -17.03
C ILE A 129 22.96 -4.17 -18.22
N ARG A 130 22.68 -2.94 -18.63
CA ARG A 130 21.87 -2.72 -19.83
C ARG A 130 22.67 -3.18 -21.04
N SER A 131 22.19 -4.22 -21.72
CA SER A 131 22.65 -4.47 -23.09
C SER A 131 22.34 -3.23 -23.92
N MET A 132 23.29 -2.80 -24.74
CA MET A 132 23.09 -1.63 -25.62
C MET A 132 21.87 -1.86 -26.51
N THR A 133 20.82 -1.07 -26.30
CA THR A 133 19.50 -1.22 -26.97
C THR A 133 19.48 -0.61 -28.37
N ARG A 134 20.63 -0.26 -28.93
CA ARG A 134 20.77 0.15 -30.34
C ARG A 134 21.54 -0.93 -31.07
N ASP A 135 21.16 -1.22 -32.28
CA ASP A 135 21.72 -2.20 -33.25
C ASP A 135 23.26 -2.21 -33.41
N ALA A 136 23.98 -2.08 -32.32
CA ALA A 136 25.42 -2.25 -32.26
C ALA A 136 25.71 -3.76 -32.19
N GLN A 137 25.85 -4.40 -33.33
CA GLN A 137 26.46 -5.71 -33.40
C GLN A 137 27.93 -5.56 -32.99
N ILE A 138 28.29 -6.02 -31.81
CA ILE A 138 29.69 -6.17 -31.43
C ILE A 138 30.21 -7.36 -32.20
N LYS A 139 30.99 -7.13 -33.26
CA LYS A 139 31.72 -8.18 -33.94
C LYS A 139 32.90 -8.58 -33.07
N ILE A 140 32.79 -9.68 -32.38
CA ILE A 140 33.89 -10.30 -31.65
C ILE A 140 34.70 -11.07 -32.70
N ALA A 141 35.93 -10.63 -32.95
CA ALA A 141 36.77 -11.18 -34.01
C ALA A 141 37.75 -12.24 -33.48
N SER A 142 37.94 -12.34 -32.15
CA SER A 142 38.86 -13.33 -31.57
C SER A 142 38.34 -13.81 -30.18
N PRO A 143 38.75 -15.02 -29.72
CA PRO A 143 38.44 -15.52 -28.38
C PRO A 143 38.88 -14.57 -27.25
N GLU A 144 40.04 -13.96 -27.38
CA GLU A 144 40.59 -13.03 -26.38
C GLU A 144 39.71 -11.77 -26.21
N GLN A 145 39.08 -11.33 -27.32
CA GLN A 145 38.11 -10.21 -27.23
C GLN A 145 36.84 -10.60 -26.52
N LEU A 146 36.39 -11.86 -26.68
CA LEU A 146 35.24 -12.39 -25.95
C LEU A 146 35.53 -12.45 -24.44
N ASP A 147 36.67 -12.99 -24.07
CA ASP A 147 37.11 -13.11 -22.69
C ASP A 147 37.19 -11.72 -22.02
N SER A 148 37.82 -10.76 -22.73
CA SER A 148 37.88 -9.38 -22.22
C SER A 148 36.53 -8.73 -22.03
N PHE A 149 35.56 -9.04 -22.89
CA PHE A 149 34.18 -8.54 -22.75
C PHE A 149 33.47 -9.15 -21.56
N VAL A 150 33.60 -10.46 -21.35
CA VAL A 150 33.02 -11.18 -20.21
C VAL A 150 33.63 -10.68 -18.90
N ASP A 151 34.95 -10.47 -18.86
CA ASP A 151 35.65 -9.94 -17.69
C ASP A 151 35.18 -8.51 -17.37
N ALA A 152 35.04 -7.65 -18.36
CA ALA A 152 34.54 -6.28 -18.17
C ALA A 152 33.06 -6.27 -17.67
N GLU A 153 32.23 -7.19 -18.14
CA GLU A 153 30.88 -7.36 -17.68
C GLU A 153 30.86 -7.79 -16.20
N ARG A 154 31.67 -8.79 -15.84
CA ARG A 154 31.78 -9.25 -14.45
C ARG A 154 32.27 -8.14 -13.53
N GLU A 155 33.31 -7.43 -13.90
CA GLU A 155 33.85 -6.31 -13.13
C GLU A 155 32.76 -5.22 -12.90
N ARG A 156 31.96 -4.94 -13.92
CA ARG A 156 30.86 -3.99 -13.77
C ARG A 156 29.78 -4.46 -12.84
N LYS A 157 29.42 -5.74 -12.84
CA LYS A 157 28.46 -6.33 -11.90
C LYS A 157 28.99 -6.24 -10.46
N GLU A 158 30.27 -6.57 -10.26
CA GLU A 158 30.94 -6.47 -8.97
C GLU A 158 30.99 -5.03 -8.44
N GLN A 159 31.21 -4.04 -9.31
CA GLN A 159 31.18 -2.62 -8.92
C GLN A 159 29.78 -2.22 -8.42
N ILE A 160 28.70 -2.67 -9.07
CA ILE A 160 27.33 -2.39 -8.65
C ILE A 160 27.05 -3.06 -7.29
N ALA A 161 27.41 -4.34 -7.15
CA ALA A 161 27.25 -5.07 -5.88
C ALA A 161 28.01 -4.40 -4.74
N ASN A 162 29.26 -4.02 -4.95
CA ASN A 162 30.11 -3.35 -3.98
C ASN A 162 29.56 -1.96 -3.60
N ALA A 163 29.00 -1.22 -4.55
CA ALA A 163 28.34 0.06 -4.27
C ALA A 163 27.14 -0.11 -3.33
N ILE A 164 26.36 -1.16 -3.52
CA ILE A 164 25.22 -1.49 -2.65
C ILE A 164 25.72 -1.93 -1.27
N LEU A 165 26.67 -2.85 -1.20
CA LEU A 165 27.28 -3.33 0.04
C LEU A 165 27.89 -2.17 0.84
N GLY A 166 28.53 -1.22 0.17
CA GLY A 166 29.12 -0.03 0.79
C GLY A 166 28.10 0.87 1.49
N THR A 167 26.81 0.76 1.18
CA THR A 167 25.74 1.50 1.91
C THR A 167 25.43 0.88 3.27
N GLY A 168 25.86 -0.35 3.52
CA GLY A 168 25.52 -1.12 4.71
C GLY A 168 24.04 -1.52 4.76
N ALA A 169 23.34 -1.51 3.63
CA ALA A 169 21.95 -1.95 3.55
C ALA A 169 21.86 -3.48 3.71
N SER A 170 20.89 -3.92 4.51
CA SER A 170 20.54 -5.33 4.68
C SER A 170 19.37 -5.78 3.80
N VAL A 171 18.62 -4.81 3.26
CA VAL A 171 17.52 -5.05 2.33
C VAL A 171 17.61 -4.06 1.18
N VAL A 172 17.41 -4.55 -0.04
CA VAL A 172 17.38 -3.71 -1.24
C VAL A 172 16.00 -3.82 -1.90
N LEU A 173 15.34 -2.68 -2.09
CA LEU A 173 14.11 -2.57 -2.86
C LEU A 173 14.44 -2.01 -4.23
N CYS A 174 14.33 -2.83 -5.26
CA CYS A 174 14.59 -2.44 -6.64
C CYS A 174 13.28 -2.22 -7.39
N GLY A 175 13.16 -1.06 -8.04
CA GLY A 175 11.99 -0.71 -8.86
C GLY A 175 11.96 -1.40 -10.22
N GLY A 176 13.10 -1.88 -10.71
CA GLY A 176 13.30 -2.50 -12.01
C GLY A 176 13.70 -3.96 -11.96
N GLU A 177 14.35 -4.42 -13.01
CA GLU A 177 14.88 -5.78 -13.10
C GLU A 177 16.18 -5.93 -12.32
N VAL A 178 16.41 -7.12 -11.79
CA VAL A 178 17.61 -7.45 -11.01
C VAL A 178 18.30 -8.63 -11.67
N ASP A 179 19.59 -8.46 -11.98
CA ASP A 179 20.45 -9.55 -12.43
C ASP A 179 20.87 -10.39 -11.23
N LYS A 180 20.69 -11.70 -11.33
CA LYS A 180 21.00 -12.63 -10.24
C LYS A 180 22.48 -12.66 -9.88
N ASP A 181 23.34 -12.32 -10.81
CA ASP A 181 24.79 -12.29 -10.60
C ASP A 181 25.27 -11.03 -9.84
N ILE A 182 24.36 -10.07 -9.55
CA ILE A 182 24.65 -8.87 -8.75
C ILE A 182 24.25 -9.09 -7.29
N LEU A 183 23.42 -10.10 -7.00
CA LEU A 183 22.93 -10.45 -5.66
C LEU A 183 23.83 -11.48 -5.00
#